data_a573b176e0f86038f92bdec36a0e7cc4
#
_entry.id   a573b176e0f86038f92bdec36a0e7cc4
#
_cell.length_a   1.000
_cell.length_b   1.000
_cell.length_c   1.000
_cell.angle_alpha   90.00
_cell.angle_beta   90.00
_cell.angle_gamma   90.00
#
_symmetry.space_group_name_H-M   'P 1'
#
loop_
_entity.id
_entity.type
_entity.pdbx_description
1 polymer ?
#
loop_
_entity_poly.entity_id
_entity_poly.type
_entity_poly.pdbx_seq_one_letter_code
_entity_poly.pdbx_strand_id
1 'polypeptide(L)'
;IKIITGNRSDAPDDLIPQFYYIRKAVKAFNLPSIELINYEADDLIATYKVEAKKKKIKVTIVSSDKDLMQLVDKDTFMLDTMKDRLIGIEQVKEKFGVPPEKVIDVQSLAGDSVDNIPGVPGIGIKTAAELINKFGTLDELLKKX
;
A
#
# COMPACT_ATOMS: atom_id res chain seq x y z
N ILE A 1 -12.82 -10.85 7.52
CA ILE A 1 -11.69 -10.15 8.14
C ILE A 1 -10.62 -11.15 8.61
N LYS A 2 -11.03 -12.24 9.26
CA LYS A 2 -10.11 -13.30 9.67
C LYS A 2 -9.35 -13.95 8.51
N ILE A 3 -9.94 -13.91 7.33
CA ILE A 3 -9.36 -14.54 6.14
C ILE A 3 -8.14 -13.74 5.64
N ILE A 4 -8.20 -12.43 5.75
CA ILE A 4 -7.16 -11.53 5.21
C ILE A 4 -5.84 -11.66 5.98
N THR A 5 -5.92 -11.93 7.28
CA THR A 5 -4.73 -11.99 8.14
C THR A 5 -4.21 -13.41 8.38
N GLY A 6 -4.74 -14.40 7.64
CA GLY A 6 -4.47 -15.80 7.91
C GLY A 6 -3.01 -16.22 7.81
N ASN A 7 -2.21 -15.51 7.03
CA ASN A 7 -0.80 -15.86 6.81
C ASN A 7 0.17 -14.99 7.62
N ARG A 8 -0.32 -14.07 8.44
CA ARG A 8 0.53 -13.20 9.25
C ARG A 8 0.88 -13.87 10.57
N SER A 9 2.13 -13.75 10.99
CA SER A 9 2.56 -14.22 12.31
C SER A 9 1.99 -13.32 13.40
N ASP A 10 1.81 -13.88 14.59
CA ASP A 10 1.39 -13.11 15.75
C ASP A 10 2.50 -12.14 16.15
N ALA A 11 2.11 -11.01 16.74
CA ALA A 11 3.08 -10.05 17.26
C ALA A 11 3.90 -10.70 18.37
N PRO A 12 5.21 -10.41 18.46
CA PRO A 12 6.03 -10.92 19.59
C PRO A 12 5.43 -10.52 20.94
N ASP A 13 5.54 -11.44 21.90
CA ASP A 13 4.96 -11.23 23.22
C ASP A 13 5.47 -9.97 23.93
N ASP A 14 6.72 -9.60 23.68
CA ASP A 14 7.31 -8.40 24.28
C ASP A 14 6.88 -7.10 23.56
N LEU A 15 6.31 -7.20 22.38
CA LEU A 15 5.79 -6.03 21.65
C LEU A 15 4.38 -5.65 22.12
N ILE A 16 3.54 -6.64 22.44
CA ILE A 16 2.13 -6.40 22.75
C ILE A 16 1.94 -5.34 23.85
N PRO A 17 2.62 -5.43 25.02
CA PRO A 17 2.45 -4.40 26.03
C PRO A 17 2.98 -3.02 25.62
N GLN A 18 3.85 -2.97 24.62
CA GLN A 18 4.40 -1.70 24.15
C GLN A 18 3.40 -0.89 23.33
N PHE A 19 2.34 -1.51 22.79
CA PHE A 19 1.31 -0.76 22.05
C PHE A 19 0.70 0.36 22.89
N TYR A 20 0.45 0.08 24.17
CA TYR A 20 -0.05 1.08 25.10
C TYR A 20 0.92 2.25 25.23
N TYR A 21 2.21 1.93 25.42
CA TYR A 21 3.23 2.96 25.61
C TYR A 21 3.51 3.76 24.34
N ILE A 22 3.41 3.13 23.16
CA ILE A 22 3.55 3.82 21.88
C ILE A 22 2.47 4.89 21.75
N ARG A 23 1.22 4.54 22.07
CA ARG A 23 0.11 5.51 22.03
C ARG A 23 0.33 6.67 23.01
N LYS A 24 0.79 6.36 24.23
CA LYS A 24 1.11 7.39 25.21
C LYS A 24 2.23 8.31 24.73
N ALA A 25 3.28 7.74 24.12
CA ALA A 25 4.40 8.50 23.61
C ALA A 25 3.97 9.46 22.51
N VAL A 26 3.17 8.98 21.55
CA VAL A 26 2.66 9.82 20.45
C VAL A 26 1.89 11.01 21.02
N LYS A 27 1.01 10.76 22.00
CA LYS A 27 0.24 11.82 22.66
C LYS A 27 1.15 12.79 23.40
N ALA A 28 2.17 12.28 24.12
CA ALA A 28 3.11 13.10 24.87
C ALA A 28 3.93 14.01 23.95
N PHE A 29 4.24 13.55 22.74
CA PHE A 29 4.92 14.37 21.72
C PHE A 29 3.98 15.33 21.02
N ASN A 30 2.70 15.33 21.38
CA ASN A 30 1.67 16.19 20.79
C ASN A 30 1.52 15.97 19.29
N LEU A 31 1.64 14.72 18.87
CA LEU A 31 1.44 14.34 17.47
C LEU A 31 0.00 13.83 17.27
N PRO A 32 -0.65 14.22 16.18
CA PRO A 32 -1.98 13.66 15.89
C PRO A 32 -1.93 12.15 15.76
N SER A 33 -2.82 11.45 16.44
CA SER A 33 -2.96 10.00 16.35
C SER A 33 -4.43 9.72 16.04
N ILE A 34 -4.68 9.09 14.90
CA ILE A 34 -6.03 8.96 14.36
C ILE A 34 -6.37 7.50 14.15
N GLU A 35 -7.50 7.09 14.70
CA GLU A 35 -8.05 5.73 14.53
C GLU A 35 -9.53 5.87 14.18
N LEU A 36 -10.03 4.91 13.41
CA LEU A 36 -11.46 4.84 13.11
C LEU A 36 -11.89 3.38 13.11
N ILE A 37 -12.90 3.07 13.90
CA ILE A 37 -13.39 1.69 14.04
C ILE A 37 -13.84 1.19 12.66
N ASN A 38 -13.49 -0.06 12.36
CA ASN A 38 -13.81 -0.76 11.11
C ASN A 38 -13.02 -0.29 9.88
N TYR A 39 -12.02 0.58 10.07
CA TYR A 39 -11.12 0.99 8.98
C TYR A 39 -9.68 0.68 9.35
N GLU A 40 -8.89 0.32 8.35
CA GLU A 40 -7.46 0.11 8.54
C GLU A 40 -6.70 1.42 8.37
N ALA A 41 -5.46 1.46 8.85
CA ALA A 41 -4.62 2.64 8.71
C ALA A 41 -4.49 3.06 7.24
N ASP A 42 -4.41 2.09 6.33
CA ASP A 42 -4.27 2.35 4.90
C ASP A 42 -5.45 3.14 4.34
N ASP A 43 -6.68 2.84 4.83
CA ASP A 43 -7.88 3.58 4.42
C ASP A 43 -7.78 5.05 4.84
N LEU A 44 -7.28 5.28 6.06
CA LEU A 44 -7.13 6.64 6.59
C LEU A 44 -6.04 7.39 5.84
N ILE A 45 -4.91 6.74 5.57
CA ILE A 45 -3.81 7.34 4.81
C ILE A 45 -4.31 7.75 3.41
N ALA A 46 -5.03 6.84 2.73
CA ALA A 46 -5.57 7.13 1.41
C ALA A 46 -6.55 8.31 1.45
N THR A 47 -7.40 8.35 2.46
CA THR A 47 -8.38 9.42 2.63
C THR A 47 -7.68 10.76 2.85
N TYR A 48 -6.70 10.79 3.74
CA TYR A 48 -5.93 12.02 3.99
C TYR A 48 -5.18 12.49 2.74
N LYS A 49 -4.64 11.55 1.97
CA LYS A 49 -3.96 11.87 0.70
C LYS A 49 -4.93 12.53 -0.27
N VAL A 50 -6.15 12.01 -0.41
CA VAL A 50 -7.17 12.59 -1.29
C VAL A 50 -7.53 14.00 -0.84
N GLU A 51 -7.73 14.20 0.47
CA GLU A 51 -8.06 15.54 0.99
C GLU A 51 -6.91 16.52 0.82
N ALA A 52 -5.68 16.07 1.02
CA ALA A 52 -4.49 16.91 0.80
C ALA A 52 -4.40 17.35 -0.67
N LYS A 53 -4.70 16.43 -1.59
CA LYS A 53 -4.68 16.74 -3.03
C LYS A 53 -5.67 17.83 -3.39
N LYS A 54 -6.88 17.77 -2.81
CA LYS A 54 -7.90 18.83 -3.02
C LYS A 54 -7.38 20.19 -2.59
N LYS A 55 -6.57 20.21 -1.52
CA LYS A 55 -6.00 21.44 -0.96
C LYS A 55 -4.63 21.80 -1.56
N LYS A 56 -4.17 21.03 -2.54
CA LYS A 56 -2.87 21.22 -3.20
C LYS A 56 -1.69 21.11 -2.23
N ILE A 57 -1.82 20.24 -1.24
CA ILE A 57 -0.78 19.96 -0.23
C ILE A 57 0.00 18.72 -0.64
N LYS A 58 1.32 18.80 -0.60
CA LYS A 58 2.18 17.66 -0.86
C LYS A 58 2.15 16.71 0.33
N VAL A 59 2.26 15.40 0.05
CA VAL A 59 2.17 14.35 1.07
C VAL A 59 3.42 13.48 1.02
N THR A 60 3.96 13.17 2.20
CA THR A 60 4.97 12.12 2.35
C THR A 60 4.40 11.05 3.26
N ILE A 61 4.27 9.85 2.73
CA ILE A 61 3.79 8.67 3.49
C ILE A 61 5.04 7.94 4.01
N VAL A 62 5.20 7.89 5.32
CA VAL A 62 6.34 7.19 5.92
C VAL A 62 5.94 5.74 6.17
N SER A 63 6.41 4.85 5.30
CA SER A 63 6.06 3.43 5.38
C SER A 63 6.96 2.62 4.46
N SER A 64 7.19 1.35 4.81
CA SER A 64 7.85 0.38 3.93
C SER A 64 6.84 -0.52 3.20
N ASP A 65 5.55 -0.30 3.40
CA ASP A 65 4.49 -1.16 2.87
C ASP A 65 4.29 -0.91 1.37
N LYS A 66 4.58 -1.93 0.56
CA LYS A 66 4.45 -1.83 -0.90
C LYS A 66 3.02 -1.51 -1.36
N ASP A 67 2.02 -1.87 -0.55
CA ASP A 67 0.62 -1.67 -0.94
C ASP A 67 0.25 -0.19 -0.98
N LEU A 68 0.95 0.65 -0.20
CA LEU A 68 0.73 2.10 -0.22
C LEU A 68 1.36 2.76 -1.45
N MET A 69 2.15 2.04 -2.24
CA MET A 69 2.73 2.59 -3.48
C MET A 69 1.65 3.00 -4.49
N GLN A 70 0.46 2.40 -4.40
CA GLN A 70 -0.67 2.81 -5.25
C GLN A 70 -1.10 4.26 -5.02
N LEU A 71 -0.72 4.84 -3.88
CA LEU A 71 -1.08 6.22 -3.54
C LEU A 71 -0.08 7.26 -4.06
N VAL A 72 1.08 6.82 -4.56
CA VAL A 72 2.11 7.73 -5.06
C VAL A 72 1.62 8.45 -6.31
N ASP A 73 1.91 9.75 -6.39
CA ASP A 73 1.69 10.54 -7.60
C ASP A 73 2.70 11.70 -7.61
N LYS A 74 2.46 12.69 -8.46
CA LYS A 74 3.40 13.83 -8.59
C LYS A 74 3.56 14.65 -7.30
N ASP A 75 2.58 14.59 -6.42
CA ASP A 75 2.58 15.36 -5.16
C ASP A 75 2.60 14.48 -3.92
N THR A 76 2.61 13.15 -4.08
CA THR A 76 2.61 12.18 -2.98
C THR A 76 3.77 11.22 -3.15
N PHE A 77 4.65 11.18 -2.16
CA PHE A 77 5.82 10.30 -2.12
C PHE A 77 5.74 9.38 -0.90
N MET A 78 6.48 8.29 -0.95
CA MET A 78 6.70 7.46 0.24
C MET A 78 8.14 7.62 0.70
N LEU A 79 8.36 7.55 2.00
CA LEU A 79 9.69 7.45 2.57
C LEU A 79 9.80 6.11 3.31
N ASP A 80 10.61 5.22 2.76
CA ASP A 80 10.88 3.91 3.37
C ASP A 80 12.09 4.07 4.27
N THR A 81 11.85 4.20 5.58
CA THR A 81 12.92 4.39 6.56
C THR A 81 13.73 3.13 6.81
N MET A 82 13.17 1.95 6.48
CA MET A 82 13.92 0.68 6.62
C MET A 82 15.05 0.60 5.61
N LYS A 83 14.82 1.11 4.40
CA LYS A 83 15.80 1.11 3.29
C LYS A 83 16.40 2.49 3.04
N ASP A 84 15.99 3.49 3.81
CA ASP A 84 16.41 4.89 3.66
C ASP A 84 16.22 5.34 2.20
N ARG A 85 15.01 5.18 1.69
CA ARG A 85 14.72 5.37 0.28
C ARG A 85 13.45 6.19 0.08
N LEU A 86 13.53 7.21 -0.77
CA LEU A 86 12.37 7.98 -1.20
C LEU A 86 11.77 7.30 -2.44
N ILE A 87 10.44 7.09 -2.40
CA ILE A 87 9.72 6.37 -3.45
C ILE A 87 8.76 7.34 -4.14
N GLY A 88 9.04 7.61 -5.39
CA GLY A 88 8.15 8.37 -6.27
C GLY A 88 7.65 7.48 -7.41
N ILE A 89 7.09 8.11 -8.44
CA ILE A 89 6.49 7.39 -9.58
C ILE A 89 7.49 6.43 -10.22
N GLU A 90 8.74 6.86 -10.41
CA GLU A 90 9.73 6.01 -11.09
C GLU A 90 10.07 4.76 -10.28
N GLN A 91 10.15 4.89 -8.96
CA GLN A 91 10.44 3.74 -8.09
C GLN A 91 9.28 2.76 -8.07
N VAL A 92 8.04 3.25 -8.15
CA VAL A 92 6.86 2.36 -8.26
C VAL A 92 6.91 1.59 -9.58
N LYS A 93 7.26 2.26 -10.68
CA LYS A 93 7.42 1.61 -12.00
C LYS A 93 8.52 0.54 -11.96
N GLU A 94 9.62 0.82 -11.27
CA GLU A 94 10.69 -0.17 -11.09
C GLU A 94 10.19 -1.44 -10.39
N LYS A 95 9.38 -1.25 -9.34
CA LYS A 95 8.93 -2.38 -8.54
C LYS A 95 7.81 -3.16 -9.20
N PHE A 96 6.81 -2.47 -9.73
CA PHE A 96 5.58 -3.11 -10.23
C PHE A 96 5.50 -3.17 -11.76
N GLY A 97 6.39 -2.48 -12.48
CA GLY A 97 6.36 -2.46 -13.94
C GLY A 97 5.25 -1.62 -14.53
N VAL A 98 4.50 -0.90 -13.70
CA VAL A 98 3.38 -0.03 -14.12
C VAL A 98 3.39 1.23 -13.26
N PRO A 99 2.74 2.32 -13.71
CA PRO A 99 2.58 3.51 -12.87
C PRO A 99 1.66 3.23 -11.66
N PRO A 100 1.71 4.10 -10.63
CA PRO A 100 0.97 3.85 -9.38
C PRO A 100 -0.51 3.54 -9.55
N GLU A 101 -1.19 4.21 -10.46
CA GLU A 101 -2.63 4.02 -10.67
C GLU A 101 -2.99 2.64 -11.21
N LYS A 102 -2.01 1.85 -11.62
CA LYS A 102 -2.22 0.48 -12.13
C LYS A 102 -1.67 -0.62 -11.21
N VAL A 103 -1.16 -0.23 -10.05
CA VAL A 103 -0.61 -1.20 -9.09
C VAL A 103 -1.71 -2.19 -8.64
N ILE A 104 -2.92 -1.71 -8.40
CA ILE A 104 -4.03 -2.59 -7.99
C ILE A 104 -4.28 -3.66 -9.05
N ASP A 105 -4.29 -3.29 -10.33
CA ASP A 105 -4.52 -4.25 -11.42
C ASP A 105 -3.44 -5.32 -11.45
N VAL A 106 -2.18 -4.91 -11.30
CA VAL A 106 -1.05 -5.86 -11.27
C VAL A 106 -1.17 -6.80 -10.05
N GLN A 107 -1.46 -6.25 -8.88
CA GLN A 107 -1.61 -7.07 -7.67
C GLN A 107 -2.80 -8.02 -7.76
N SER A 108 -3.88 -7.59 -8.41
CA SER A 108 -5.05 -8.46 -8.59
C SER A 108 -4.70 -9.69 -9.43
N LEU A 109 -3.87 -9.52 -10.45
CA LEU A 109 -3.43 -10.64 -11.29
C LEU A 109 -2.37 -11.50 -10.60
N ALA A 110 -1.37 -10.87 -10.00
CA ALA A 110 -0.25 -11.58 -9.39
C ALA A 110 -0.58 -12.18 -8.03
N GLY A 111 -1.55 -11.57 -7.32
CA GLY A 111 -1.87 -11.98 -5.96
C GLY A 111 -0.87 -11.45 -4.95
N ASP A 112 -1.13 -11.76 -3.69
CA ASP A 112 -0.25 -11.41 -2.57
C ASP A 112 -0.40 -12.45 -1.48
N SER A 113 0.64 -13.27 -1.31
CA SER A 113 0.60 -14.37 -0.34
C SER A 113 0.52 -13.89 1.10
N VAL A 114 1.10 -12.72 1.40
CA VAL A 114 1.06 -12.16 2.76
C VAL A 114 -0.38 -11.84 3.16
N ASP A 115 -1.15 -11.27 2.23
CA ASP A 115 -2.54 -10.90 2.49
C ASP A 115 -3.54 -11.95 2.01
N ASN A 116 -3.03 -13.14 1.66
CA ASN A 116 -3.86 -14.27 1.27
C ASN A 116 -4.72 -13.96 0.03
N ILE A 117 -4.15 -13.23 -0.91
CA ILE A 117 -4.79 -12.91 -2.20
C ILE A 117 -4.21 -13.89 -3.23
N PRO A 118 -5.04 -14.78 -3.81
CA PRO A 118 -4.50 -15.87 -4.64
C PRO A 118 -3.93 -15.42 -5.99
N GLY A 119 -4.47 -14.39 -6.60
CA GLY A 119 -4.10 -14.01 -7.95
C GLY A 119 -4.50 -15.08 -8.96
N VAL A 120 -3.88 -15.02 -10.13
CA VAL A 120 -4.09 -16.00 -11.20
C VAL A 120 -2.90 -16.98 -11.20
N PRO A 121 -3.14 -18.28 -11.11
CA PRO A 121 -2.03 -19.26 -11.06
C PRO A 121 -1.05 -19.06 -12.22
N GLY A 122 0.23 -19.00 -11.89
CA GLY A 122 1.29 -18.84 -12.87
C GLY A 122 1.55 -17.41 -13.31
N ILE A 123 0.79 -16.44 -12.83
CA ILE A 123 0.99 -15.02 -13.17
C ILE A 123 1.70 -14.32 -12.00
N GLY A 124 2.98 -14.00 -12.20
CA GLY A 124 3.70 -13.16 -11.24
C GLY A 124 3.64 -11.70 -11.64
N ILE A 125 4.32 -10.85 -10.86
CA ILE A 125 4.28 -9.39 -11.06
C ILE A 125 4.76 -9.01 -12.47
N LYS A 126 5.82 -9.63 -12.97
CA LYS A 126 6.35 -9.31 -14.30
C LYS A 126 5.33 -9.57 -15.40
N THR A 127 4.73 -10.77 -15.40
CA THR A 127 3.73 -11.14 -16.39
C THR A 127 2.47 -10.28 -16.25
N ALA A 128 2.05 -10.03 -15.02
CA ALA A 128 0.90 -9.15 -14.75
C ALA A 128 1.14 -7.75 -15.32
N ALA A 129 2.33 -7.18 -15.07
CA ALA A 129 2.68 -5.86 -15.60
C ALA A 129 2.66 -5.83 -17.13
N GLU A 130 3.22 -6.86 -17.77
CA GLU A 130 3.20 -6.97 -19.23
C GLU A 130 1.77 -6.96 -19.77
N LEU A 131 0.87 -7.72 -19.14
CA LEU A 131 -0.54 -7.79 -19.54
C LEU A 131 -1.24 -6.44 -19.35
N ILE A 132 -1.05 -5.81 -18.20
CA ILE A 132 -1.69 -4.51 -17.94
C ILE A 132 -1.15 -3.44 -18.89
N ASN A 133 0.16 -3.43 -19.15
CA ASN A 133 0.74 -2.48 -20.11
C ASN A 133 0.20 -2.71 -21.52
N LYS A 134 -0.01 -3.97 -21.90
CA LYS A 134 -0.53 -4.31 -23.24
C LYS A 134 -2.00 -3.93 -23.40
N PHE A 135 -2.85 -4.23 -22.42
CA PHE A 135 -4.30 -4.05 -22.51
C PHE A 135 -4.82 -2.78 -21.83
N GLY A 136 -4.00 -2.12 -21.06
CA GLY A 136 -4.33 -0.86 -20.40
C GLY A 136 -4.85 -0.99 -18.98
N THR A 137 -5.86 -1.83 -18.76
CA THR A 137 -6.43 -2.08 -17.45
C THR A 137 -6.83 -3.55 -17.32
N LEU A 138 -7.06 -3.99 -16.09
CA LEU A 138 -7.58 -5.33 -15.82
C LEU A 138 -8.94 -5.52 -16.52
N ASP A 139 -9.82 -4.51 -16.45
CA ASP A 139 -11.13 -4.60 -17.08
C ASP A 139 -11.03 -4.81 -18.58
N GLU A 140 -10.11 -4.10 -19.24
CA GLU A 140 -9.92 -4.26 -20.70
C GLU A 140 -9.33 -5.63 -21.03
N LEU A 141 -8.42 -6.13 -20.18
CA LEU A 141 -7.86 -7.47 -20.35
C LEU A 141 -8.98 -8.53 -20.28
N LEU A 142 -9.86 -8.41 -19.30
CA LEU A 142 -10.95 -9.39 -19.12
C LEU A 142 -11.95 -9.41 -20.26
N LYS A 143 -12.10 -8.33 -21.02
CA LYS A 143 -12.95 -8.28 -22.18
C LYS A 143 -12.39 -9.08 -23.38
N LYS A 144 -11.13 -9.47 -23.34
CA LYS A 144 -10.49 -10.17 -24.47
C LYS A 144 -10.54 -11.69 -24.40
N UNK A 145 -11.06 -11.91 -23.41
CA UNK A 145 -11.21 -13.24 -23.16
C UNK A 145 -11.26 -14.20 -23.88
#